data_5ae6ac13043981e6580163816fd3a19c
#
_entry.id   5ae6ac13043981e6580163816fd3a19c
#
_cell.length_a   1.000
_cell.length_b   1.000
_cell.length_c   1.000
_cell.angle_alpha   90.00
_cell.angle_beta   90.00
_cell.angle_gamma   90.00
#
_symmetry.space_group_name_H-M   'P 1'
#
loop_
_entity.id
_entity.type
_entity.pdbx_description
1 polymer ?
#
loop_
_entity_poly.entity_id
_entity_poly.type
_entity_poly.pdbx_seq_one_letter_code
_entity_poly.pdbx_strand_id
1 'polypeptide(L)'
;LPIVVPLLAPDRLGDYMRTIGIVPEKAERSELGVLPQHFADRFGWEELAAITARAWKSLTPEERERAIIVTSNYGEAGALVYHGRRLGLPPATSQHNNFYLWGPGKPEATIVVAVGISPDDLREVFEDVTPVASLTDRFAMPYEREHPVTIGRGPKIPLAEAWVQGKKFI
;
A
#
# COMPACT_ATOMS: atom_id res chain seq x y z
N LEU A 1 20.50 -4.98 -22.49
CA LEU A 1 20.50 -3.62 -21.88
C LEU A 1 19.10 -3.13 -21.48
N PRO A 2 18.03 -3.23 -22.34
CA PRO A 2 16.69 -2.76 -21.96
C PRO A 2 16.06 -3.49 -20.77
N ILE A 3 16.57 -4.67 -20.42
CA ILE A 3 16.08 -5.50 -19.30
C ILE A 3 16.66 -5.04 -17.95
N VAL A 4 17.80 -4.35 -17.96
CA VAL A 4 18.50 -3.89 -16.75
C VAL A 4 18.25 -2.40 -16.52
N VAL A 5 18.10 -1.65 -17.61
CA VAL A 5 17.89 -0.19 -17.58
C VAL A 5 16.57 0.12 -18.27
N PRO A 6 15.71 1.01 -17.72
CA PRO A 6 14.39 1.34 -18.27
C PRO A 6 14.49 2.21 -19.52
N LEU A 7 15.01 1.63 -20.61
CA LEU A 7 15.15 2.29 -21.92
C LEU A 7 13.89 2.21 -22.78
N LEU A 8 12.99 1.29 -22.44
CA LEU A 8 11.74 1.06 -23.16
C LEU A 8 10.55 1.39 -22.28
N ALA A 9 9.47 1.86 -22.90
CA ALA A 9 8.18 1.97 -22.20
C ALA A 9 7.72 0.57 -21.74
N PRO A 10 6.94 0.46 -20.65
CA PRO A 10 6.57 -0.83 -20.04
C PRO A 10 5.97 -1.84 -21.03
N ASP A 11 5.04 -1.39 -21.86
CA ASP A 11 4.43 -2.24 -22.90
C ASP A 11 5.48 -2.80 -23.87
N ARG A 12 6.36 -1.93 -24.36
CA ARG A 12 7.43 -2.32 -25.29
C ARG A 12 8.49 -3.21 -24.67
N LEU A 13 8.73 -3.06 -23.37
CA LEU A 13 9.66 -3.92 -22.66
C LEU A 13 9.13 -5.35 -22.60
N GLY A 14 7.86 -5.54 -22.27
CA GLY A 14 7.21 -6.85 -22.27
C GLY A 14 7.26 -7.52 -23.67
N ASP A 15 6.97 -6.77 -24.74
CA ASP A 15 7.05 -7.25 -26.12
C ASP A 15 8.48 -7.63 -26.52
N TYR A 16 9.45 -6.79 -26.17
CA TYR A 16 10.87 -7.06 -26.42
C TYR A 16 11.33 -8.34 -25.73
N MET A 17 11.00 -8.51 -24.44
CA MET A 17 11.37 -9.71 -23.69
C MET A 17 10.79 -10.98 -24.33
N ARG A 18 9.50 -10.95 -24.72
CA ARG A 18 8.88 -12.08 -25.44
C ARG A 18 9.59 -12.41 -26.76
N THR A 19 9.96 -11.37 -27.50
CA THR A 19 10.62 -11.53 -28.82
C THR A 19 11.99 -12.20 -28.70
N ILE A 20 12.74 -11.91 -27.63
CA ILE A 20 14.08 -12.51 -27.40
C ILE A 20 14.02 -13.78 -26.53
N GLY A 21 12.81 -14.29 -26.23
CA GLY A 21 12.61 -15.53 -25.47
C GLY A 21 12.94 -15.43 -23.98
N ILE A 22 12.99 -14.23 -23.42
CA ILE A 22 13.20 -14.03 -21.98
C ILE A 22 11.84 -13.94 -21.28
N VAL A 23 11.61 -14.88 -20.38
CA VAL A 23 10.46 -14.86 -19.46
C VAL A 23 10.90 -14.19 -18.17
N PRO A 24 10.11 -13.28 -17.55
CA PRO A 24 10.42 -12.73 -16.25
C PRO A 24 10.67 -13.85 -15.24
N GLU A 25 11.79 -13.80 -14.53
CA GLU A 25 12.07 -14.75 -13.46
C GLU A 25 11.28 -14.39 -12.20
N LYS A 26 10.86 -15.44 -11.46
CA LYS A 26 10.29 -15.28 -10.14
C LYS A 26 11.40 -14.87 -9.17
N ALA A 27 11.37 -13.66 -8.66
CA ALA A 27 12.26 -13.24 -7.58
C ALA A 27 11.78 -13.73 -6.21
N GLU A 28 10.46 -13.96 -6.07
CA GLU A 28 9.79 -14.46 -4.85
C GLU A 28 8.78 -15.55 -5.18
N ARG A 29 8.08 -16.10 -4.17
CA ARG A 29 7.09 -17.18 -4.30
C ARG A 29 5.76 -16.76 -4.95
N SER A 30 5.73 -15.66 -5.71
CA SER A 30 4.54 -15.06 -6.30
C SER A 30 4.37 -15.40 -7.78
N GLU A 31 3.19 -15.12 -8.32
CA GLU A 31 2.89 -15.26 -9.75
C GLU A 31 3.72 -14.30 -10.60
N LEU A 32 3.97 -14.69 -11.86
CA LEU A 32 4.73 -13.86 -12.81
C LEU A 32 3.88 -12.66 -13.28
N GLY A 33 4.44 -11.47 -13.18
CA GLY A 33 3.89 -10.26 -13.78
C GLY A 33 4.21 -10.14 -15.28
N VAL A 34 3.68 -9.08 -15.90
CA VAL A 34 3.99 -8.71 -17.30
C VAL A 34 5.43 -8.22 -17.45
N LEU A 35 5.97 -7.65 -16.37
CA LEU A 35 7.32 -7.10 -16.26
C LEU A 35 8.14 -7.85 -15.20
N PRO A 36 9.47 -7.81 -15.29
CA PRO A 36 10.31 -8.20 -14.15
C PRO A 36 9.96 -7.39 -12.90
N GLN A 37 9.98 -8.01 -11.74
CA GLN A 37 9.56 -7.40 -10.48
C GLN A 37 10.21 -6.03 -10.23
N HIS A 38 11.53 -5.89 -10.39
CA HIS A 38 12.24 -4.63 -10.19
C HIS A 38 11.80 -3.47 -11.10
N PHE A 39 11.06 -3.76 -12.19
CA PHE A 39 10.37 -2.75 -12.99
C PHE A 39 8.93 -2.55 -12.51
N ALA A 40 8.22 -3.63 -12.21
CA ALA A 40 6.84 -3.59 -11.74
C ALA A 40 6.71 -2.77 -10.45
N ASP A 41 7.60 -2.98 -9.49
CA ASP A 41 7.66 -2.29 -8.18
C ASP A 41 7.89 -0.76 -8.27
N ARG A 42 7.96 -0.19 -9.47
CA ARG A 42 8.15 1.26 -9.68
C ARG A 42 6.85 2.00 -10.02
N PHE A 43 5.78 1.26 -10.28
CA PHE A 43 4.52 1.83 -10.76
C PHE A 43 3.49 1.99 -9.64
N GLY A 44 2.55 2.91 -9.85
CA GLY A 44 1.38 3.09 -8.99
C GLY A 44 1.58 3.93 -7.73
N TRP A 45 2.80 4.15 -7.26
CA TRP A 45 3.06 4.77 -5.94
C TRP A 45 2.56 6.22 -5.81
N GLU A 46 2.75 7.04 -6.84
CA GLU A 46 2.26 8.43 -6.82
C GLU A 46 0.73 8.47 -6.84
N GLU A 47 0.11 7.58 -7.62
CA GLU A 47 -1.33 7.48 -7.72
C GLU A 47 -1.95 6.94 -6.43
N LEU A 48 -1.32 5.93 -5.81
CA LEU A 48 -1.69 5.43 -4.49
C LEU A 48 -1.66 6.54 -3.43
N ALA A 49 -0.61 7.35 -3.43
CA ALA A 49 -0.51 8.50 -2.54
C ALA A 49 -1.61 9.54 -2.82
N ALA A 50 -1.95 9.78 -4.08
CA ALA A 50 -3.02 10.71 -4.45
C ALA A 50 -4.41 10.21 -4.01
N ILE A 51 -4.69 8.91 -4.17
CA ILE A 51 -5.93 8.27 -3.70
C ILE A 51 -6.01 8.34 -2.18
N THR A 52 -4.93 7.99 -1.49
CA THR A 52 -4.84 8.06 -0.02
C THR A 52 -5.04 9.49 0.48
N ALA A 53 -4.48 10.48 -0.23
CA ALA A 53 -4.67 11.90 0.13
C ALA A 53 -6.14 12.34 -0.04
N ARG A 54 -6.87 11.84 -1.03
CA ARG A 54 -8.31 12.10 -1.14
C ARG A 54 -9.08 11.50 0.03
N ALA A 55 -8.78 10.25 0.40
CA ALA A 55 -9.37 9.61 1.57
C ALA A 55 -9.07 10.37 2.86
N TRP A 56 -7.82 10.78 3.07
CA TRP A 56 -7.43 11.59 4.22
C TRP A 56 -8.15 12.94 4.28
N LYS A 57 -8.29 13.62 3.15
CA LYS A 57 -8.97 14.93 3.05
C LYS A 57 -10.48 14.85 3.21
N SER A 58 -11.10 13.67 2.99
CA SER A 58 -12.53 13.47 3.25
C SER A 58 -12.86 13.36 4.73
N LEU A 59 -11.88 13.10 5.59
CA LEU A 59 -12.04 13.17 7.04
C LEU A 59 -12.22 14.62 7.51
N THR A 60 -13.06 14.83 8.53
CA THR A 60 -13.17 16.13 9.19
C THR A 60 -11.86 16.50 9.92
N PRO A 61 -11.62 17.77 10.27
CA PRO A 61 -10.46 18.14 11.08
C PRO A 61 -10.37 17.33 12.39
N GLU A 62 -11.48 17.14 13.08
CA GLU A 62 -11.58 16.41 14.34
C GLU A 62 -11.31 14.91 14.16
N GLU A 63 -11.73 14.34 13.02
CA GLU A 63 -11.41 12.95 12.66
C GLU A 63 -9.91 12.79 12.40
N ARG A 64 -9.29 13.73 11.68
CA ARG A 64 -7.85 13.67 11.36
C ARG A 64 -6.96 13.73 12.63
N GLU A 65 -7.40 14.45 13.67
CA GLU A 65 -6.69 14.46 14.95
C GLU A 65 -6.61 13.07 15.59
N ARG A 66 -7.61 12.22 15.34
CA ARG A 66 -7.72 10.86 15.88
C ARG A 66 -7.44 9.77 14.84
N ALA A 67 -6.91 10.13 13.68
CA ALA A 67 -6.65 9.23 12.59
C ALA A 67 -5.16 8.96 12.38
N ILE A 68 -4.88 7.77 11.83
CA ILE A 68 -3.58 7.38 11.29
C ILE A 68 -3.74 6.75 9.90
N ILE A 69 -2.63 6.63 9.17
CA ILE A 69 -2.56 5.87 7.93
C ILE A 69 -1.82 4.57 8.21
N VAL A 70 -2.46 3.44 7.95
CA VAL A 70 -1.90 2.09 8.12
C VAL A 70 -1.87 1.39 6.78
N THR A 71 -0.78 0.73 6.45
CA THR A 71 -0.61 0.01 5.19
C THR A 71 -0.38 -1.48 5.42
N SER A 72 -0.70 -2.31 4.43
CA SER A 72 -0.54 -3.76 4.49
C SER A 72 0.93 -4.17 4.52
N ASN A 73 1.80 -3.40 3.85
CA ASN A 73 3.23 -3.71 3.77
C ASN A 73 4.12 -2.46 3.85
N TYR A 74 5.42 -2.70 4.06
CA TYR A 74 6.44 -1.65 4.19
C TYR A 74 6.66 -0.84 2.91
N GLY A 75 6.45 -1.43 1.73
CA GLY A 75 6.59 -0.75 0.43
C GLY A 75 5.56 0.36 0.26
N GLU A 76 4.29 0.04 0.53
CA GLU A 76 3.20 1.02 0.56
C GLU A 76 3.46 2.12 1.60
N ALA A 77 3.90 1.75 2.83
CA ALA A 77 4.21 2.73 3.85
C ALA A 77 5.32 3.68 3.40
N GLY A 78 6.41 3.14 2.85
CA GLY A 78 7.52 3.92 2.31
C GLY A 78 7.10 4.86 1.17
N ALA A 79 6.28 4.35 0.25
CA ALA A 79 5.73 5.15 -0.85
C ALA A 79 4.88 6.33 -0.33
N LEU A 80 4.00 6.09 0.65
CA LEU A 80 3.18 7.15 1.23
C LEU A 80 3.99 8.16 2.05
N VAL A 81 5.03 7.73 2.76
CA VAL A 81 5.95 8.64 3.46
C VAL A 81 6.68 9.54 2.46
N TYR A 82 7.10 9.00 1.32
CA TYR A 82 7.83 9.76 0.31
C TYR A 82 6.91 10.64 -0.54
N HIS A 83 5.94 10.05 -1.24
CA HIS A 83 5.06 10.76 -2.18
C HIS A 83 3.95 11.56 -1.46
N GLY A 84 3.43 11.04 -0.35
CA GLY A 84 2.32 11.63 0.40
C GLY A 84 2.68 12.95 1.09
N ARG A 85 3.96 13.15 1.42
CA ARG A 85 4.42 14.40 2.07
C ARG A 85 4.03 15.65 1.29
N ARG A 86 4.17 15.63 -0.04
CA ARG A 86 3.81 16.76 -0.91
C ARG A 86 2.29 16.99 -0.98
N LEU A 87 1.50 15.97 -0.64
CA LEU A 87 0.04 16.00 -0.66
C LEU A 87 -0.56 16.35 0.71
N GLY A 88 0.30 16.57 1.73
CA GLY A 88 -0.11 16.91 3.10
C GLY A 88 -0.56 15.70 3.92
N LEU A 89 -0.12 14.49 3.55
CA LEU A 89 -0.36 13.31 4.37
C LEU A 89 0.55 13.28 5.59
N PRO A 90 0.07 12.81 6.76
CA PRO A 90 0.92 12.44 7.87
C PRO A 90 1.75 11.19 7.47
N PRO A 91 2.82 10.87 8.23
CA PRO A 91 3.56 9.64 8.02
C PRO A 91 2.64 8.41 8.10
N ALA A 92 2.75 7.53 7.12
CA ALA A 92 2.10 6.22 7.15
C ALA A 92 2.92 5.24 7.99
N THR A 93 2.26 4.23 8.54
CA THR A 93 2.89 3.15 9.29
C THR A 93 2.42 1.79 8.78
N SER A 94 3.12 0.72 9.17
CA SER A 94 2.79 -0.66 8.80
C SER A 94 3.22 -1.61 9.92
N GLN A 95 2.46 -2.70 10.08
CA GLN A 95 2.83 -3.79 10.98
C GLN A 95 3.89 -4.73 10.37
N HIS A 96 4.37 -4.40 9.17
CA HIS A 96 5.28 -5.23 8.38
C HIS A 96 6.74 -4.80 8.56
N ASN A 97 7.58 -5.77 8.91
CA ASN A 97 9.04 -5.63 9.04
C ASN A 97 9.43 -4.43 9.94
N ASN A 98 10.42 -3.64 9.56
CA ASN A 98 10.96 -2.56 10.38
C ASN A 98 9.97 -1.45 10.70
N PHE A 99 8.93 -1.25 9.89
CA PHE A 99 7.87 -0.28 10.20
C PHE A 99 7.13 -0.64 11.50
N TYR A 100 6.97 -1.94 11.80
CA TYR A 100 6.39 -2.38 13.05
C TYR A 100 7.13 -1.82 14.29
N LEU A 101 8.47 -1.74 14.21
CA LEU A 101 9.30 -1.28 15.32
C LEU A 101 9.13 0.20 15.66
N TRP A 102 8.62 1.00 14.70
CA TRP A 102 8.32 2.42 14.92
C TRP A 102 6.95 2.65 15.55
N GLY A 103 6.16 1.59 15.67
CA GLY A 103 4.86 1.61 16.30
C GLY A 103 3.74 2.22 15.44
N PRO A 104 2.53 2.30 15.99
CA PRO A 104 1.35 2.81 15.27
C PRO A 104 1.33 4.34 15.14
N GLY A 105 2.29 5.06 15.66
CA GLY A 105 2.32 6.52 15.67
C GLY A 105 1.39 7.13 16.73
N LYS A 106 0.08 6.87 16.65
CA LYS A 106 -0.93 7.27 17.65
C LYS A 106 -1.65 6.02 18.16
N PRO A 107 -1.20 5.43 19.26
CA PRO A 107 -1.81 4.19 19.79
C PRO A 107 -3.27 4.37 20.25
N GLU A 108 -3.68 5.61 20.55
CA GLU A 108 -5.03 6.02 20.90
C GLU A 108 -5.93 6.36 19.71
N ALA A 109 -5.44 6.24 18.48
CA ALA A 109 -6.24 6.54 17.30
C ALA A 109 -7.49 5.65 17.22
N THR A 110 -8.60 6.26 16.81
CA THR A 110 -9.91 5.60 16.66
C THR A 110 -10.35 5.52 15.20
N ILE A 111 -9.54 6.06 14.30
CA ILE A 111 -9.80 6.08 12.86
C ILE A 111 -8.53 5.67 12.13
N VAL A 112 -8.67 4.83 11.10
CA VAL A 112 -7.58 4.46 10.22
C VAL A 112 -7.95 4.77 8.77
N VAL A 113 -7.00 5.30 8.01
CA VAL A 113 -7.00 5.20 6.55
C VAL A 113 -6.13 4.01 6.21
N ALA A 114 -6.76 2.91 5.88
CA ALA A 114 -6.09 1.65 5.57
C ALA A 114 -5.80 1.56 4.07
N VAL A 115 -4.58 1.14 3.73
CA VAL A 115 -4.11 1.01 2.35
C VAL A 115 -3.59 -0.41 2.13
N GLY A 116 -4.04 -1.07 1.07
CA GLY A 116 -3.67 -2.44 0.74
C GLY A 116 -4.26 -3.51 1.68
N ILE A 117 -5.06 -3.11 2.67
CA ILE A 117 -5.74 -4.02 3.61
C ILE A 117 -7.15 -4.27 3.09
N SER A 118 -7.56 -5.53 3.02
CA SER A 118 -8.89 -5.85 2.52
C SER A 118 -9.98 -5.26 3.42
N PRO A 119 -11.12 -4.79 2.84
CA PRO A 119 -12.24 -4.31 3.66
C PRO A 119 -12.80 -5.38 4.59
N ASP A 120 -12.69 -6.67 4.26
CA ASP A 120 -13.17 -7.77 5.08
C ASP A 120 -12.30 -7.94 6.33
N ASP A 121 -10.97 -7.92 6.18
CA ASP A 121 -10.04 -7.96 7.31
C ASP A 121 -10.25 -6.76 8.25
N LEU A 122 -10.52 -5.57 7.67
CA LEU A 122 -10.82 -4.39 8.45
C LEU A 122 -12.12 -4.51 9.26
N ARG A 123 -13.15 -5.17 8.73
CA ARG A 123 -14.41 -5.40 9.45
C ARG A 123 -14.24 -6.30 10.67
N GLU A 124 -13.19 -7.10 10.74
CA GLU A 124 -12.87 -7.86 11.95
C GLU A 124 -12.44 -6.94 13.10
N VAL A 125 -11.79 -5.81 12.79
CA VAL A 125 -11.15 -4.90 13.76
C VAL A 125 -11.97 -3.62 14.00
N PHE A 126 -12.74 -3.16 13.01
CA PHE A 126 -13.49 -1.90 13.05
C PHE A 126 -15.00 -2.10 12.94
N GLU A 127 -15.78 -1.23 13.60
CA GLU A 127 -17.24 -1.25 13.55
C GLU A 127 -17.78 -0.71 12.23
N ASP A 128 -17.24 0.42 11.76
CA ASP A 128 -17.57 1.03 10.47
C ASP A 128 -16.38 0.95 9.52
N VAL A 129 -16.61 0.40 8.32
CA VAL A 129 -15.62 0.23 7.29
C VAL A 129 -16.16 0.75 5.96
N THR A 130 -15.63 1.88 5.54
CA THR A 130 -16.05 2.60 4.33
C THR A 130 -14.97 2.50 3.25
N PRO A 131 -15.14 1.69 2.19
CA PRO A 131 -14.26 1.71 1.02
C PRO A 131 -14.31 3.07 0.32
N VAL A 132 -13.15 3.64 -0.02
CA VAL A 132 -13.04 4.94 -0.69
C VAL A 132 -12.70 4.76 -2.16
N ALA A 133 -11.67 3.97 -2.45
CA ALA A 133 -11.19 3.69 -3.80
C ALA A 133 -10.30 2.45 -3.79
N SER A 134 -9.97 1.95 -4.97
CA SER A 134 -8.89 0.99 -5.16
C SER A 134 -8.01 1.47 -6.31
N LEU A 135 -6.69 1.40 -6.13
CA LEU A 135 -5.76 1.53 -7.24
C LEU A 135 -5.65 0.18 -7.92
N THR A 136 -5.75 0.18 -9.24
CA THR A 136 -5.46 -0.99 -10.06
C THR A 136 -4.36 -0.64 -11.04
N ASP A 137 -3.20 -1.29 -10.93
CA ASP A 137 -2.10 -1.11 -11.86
C ASP A 137 -1.80 -2.42 -12.63
N ARG A 138 -1.92 -2.36 -13.96
CA ARG A 138 -1.70 -3.52 -14.84
C ARG A 138 -0.23 -3.95 -14.93
N PHE A 139 0.70 -3.06 -14.58
CA PHE A 139 2.14 -3.32 -14.60
C PHE A 139 2.68 -3.77 -13.25
N ALA A 140 1.92 -3.56 -12.18
CA ALA A 140 2.27 -4.07 -10.87
C ALA A 140 2.30 -5.61 -10.85
N MET A 141 3.01 -6.15 -9.88
CA MET A 141 2.99 -7.60 -9.65
C MET A 141 1.56 -8.07 -9.36
N PRO A 142 1.18 -9.30 -9.73
CA PRO A 142 -0.20 -9.77 -9.55
C PRO A 142 -0.75 -9.60 -8.15
N TYR A 143 0.09 -9.80 -7.13
CA TYR A 143 -0.27 -9.65 -5.71
C TYR A 143 -0.34 -8.19 -5.23
N GLU A 144 0.13 -7.24 -6.07
CA GLU A 144 0.10 -5.79 -5.81
C GLU A 144 -0.79 -5.04 -6.80
N ARG A 145 -1.59 -5.74 -7.60
CA ARG A 145 -2.44 -5.09 -8.60
C ARG A 145 -3.58 -4.28 -8.02
N GLU A 146 -4.05 -4.68 -6.85
CA GLU A 146 -5.18 -4.03 -6.20
C GLU A 146 -4.76 -3.51 -4.83
N HIS A 147 -4.77 -2.19 -4.69
CA HIS A 147 -4.54 -1.53 -3.42
C HIS A 147 -5.83 -0.81 -2.99
N PRO A 148 -6.69 -1.47 -2.20
CA PRO A 148 -7.87 -0.82 -1.66
C PRO A 148 -7.43 0.28 -0.67
N VAL A 149 -8.13 1.41 -0.72
CA VAL A 149 -8.04 2.48 0.26
C VAL A 149 -9.37 2.58 0.96
N THR A 150 -9.36 2.34 2.27
CA THR A 150 -10.56 2.17 3.08
C THR A 150 -10.44 2.97 4.37
N ILE A 151 -11.53 3.54 4.86
CA ILE A 151 -11.57 4.20 6.17
C ILE A 151 -12.26 3.27 7.16
N GLY A 152 -11.53 2.92 8.24
CA GLY A 152 -12.07 2.20 9.40
C GLY A 152 -12.29 3.15 10.57
N ARG A 153 -13.45 3.05 11.23
CA ARG A 153 -13.84 3.83 12.40
C ARG A 153 -14.34 2.94 13.52
N GLY A 154 -14.15 3.37 14.76
CA GLY A 154 -14.59 2.63 15.93
C GLY A 154 -13.87 1.27 16.06
N PRO A 155 -12.60 1.27 16.47
CA PRO A 155 -11.88 0.00 16.67
C PRO A 155 -12.54 -0.82 17.77
N LYS A 156 -12.80 -2.10 17.49
CA LYS A 156 -13.41 -3.06 18.43
C LYS A 156 -12.47 -3.44 19.60
N ILE A 157 -11.18 -3.27 19.38
CA ILE A 157 -10.12 -3.40 20.40
C ILE A 157 -9.19 -2.19 20.29
N PRO A 158 -8.48 -1.80 21.35
CA PRO A 158 -7.53 -0.71 21.29
C PRO A 158 -6.50 -0.91 20.18
N LEU A 159 -6.18 0.15 19.42
CA LEU A 159 -5.24 0.05 18.31
C LEU A 159 -3.86 -0.45 18.74
N ALA A 160 -3.43 -0.10 19.94
CA ALA A 160 -2.19 -0.61 20.53
C ALA A 160 -2.18 -2.14 20.67
N GLU A 161 -3.32 -2.75 20.99
CA GLU A 161 -3.49 -4.19 21.09
C GLU A 161 -3.53 -4.83 19.70
N ALA A 162 -4.34 -4.28 18.79
CA ALA A 162 -4.40 -4.70 17.38
C ALA A 162 -3.02 -4.60 16.71
N TRP A 163 -2.21 -3.61 17.08
CA TRP A 163 -0.85 -3.45 16.57
C TRP A 163 0.03 -4.65 16.87
N VAL A 164 -0.01 -5.14 18.09
CA VAL A 164 0.81 -6.29 18.52
C VAL A 164 0.36 -7.57 17.80
N GLN A 165 -0.95 -7.75 17.63
CA GLN A 165 -1.52 -8.94 16.99
C GLN A 165 -1.18 -9.01 15.49
N GLY A 166 -1.12 -7.88 14.80
CA GLY A 166 -0.84 -7.80 13.36
C GLY A 166 0.64 -7.81 12.98
N LYS A 167 1.56 -8.07 13.93
CA LYS A 167 2.99 -8.13 13.67
C LYS A 167 3.34 -9.13 12.58
N LYS A 168 3.99 -8.66 11.50
CA LYS A 168 4.38 -9.49 10.36
C LYS A 168 5.85 -9.27 10.00
N PHE A 169 6.65 -10.33 10.10
CA PHE A 169 8.06 -10.37 9.69
C PHE A 169 8.24 -11.49 8.66
N ILE A 170 8.83 -11.17 7.52
CA ILE A 170 9.16 -12.11 6.43
C ILE A 170 10.56 -11.85 5.92
#